data_1e35aa3008d74b90225ca60837f31ebf
#
_entry.id   1e35aa3008d74b90225ca60837f31ebf
#
_cell.length_a   1.000
_cell.length_b   1.000
_cell.length_c   1.000
_cell.angle_alpha   90.00
_cell.angle_beta   90.00
_cell.angle_gamma   90.00
#
_symmetry.space_group_name_H-M   'P 1'
#
loop_
_entity.id
_entity.type
_entity.pdbx_description
1 polymer ?
#
loop_
_entity_poly.entity_id
_entity_poly.type
_entity_poly.pdbx_seq_one_letter_code
_entity_poly.pdbx_strand_id
1 'polypeptide(L)'
;IRISLCQWTTMARRWGRVLGATAADINCAGCLAALGFKKLKDPGDLSRYLTDMGYFSDAEGARGAVAEMGLIAPGKIAAVALFPLDLAPVAPDVIVVYGTPAQMARLAAGYVYHGGELIASKTTGFGLSCLSAVKPHFTGKPALVHPGRGERMLAGTDECEMFFTFPADRAESLLDGLEKTQEKGTRYPVQS
;
A
#
# COMPACT_ATOMS: atom_id res chain seq x y z
N ILE A 1 -20.47 7.63 -6.42
CA ILE A 1 -20.01 8.08 -5.08
C ILE A 1 -18.52 8.33 -5.17
N ARG A 2 -18.08 9.53 -4.75
CA ARG A 2 -16.65 9.87 -4.72
C ARG A 2 -16.13 9.71 -3.31
N ILE A 3 -15.22 8.76 -3.11
CA ILE A 3 -14.59 8.44 -1.83
C ILE A 3 -13.07 8.26 -2.00
N SER A 4 -12.36 8.08 -0.90
CA SER A 4 -10.90 7.81 -0.97
C SER A 4 -10.62 6.37 -1.43
N LEU A 5 -9.45 6.12 -2.00
CA LEU A 5 -9.06 4.76 -2.40
C LEU A 5 -9.00 3.81 -1.19
N CYS A 6 -8.59 4.30 -0.03
CA CYS A 6 -8.59 3.48 1.19
C CYS A 6 -10.01 3.03 1.60
N GLN A 7 -11.04 3.86 1.37
CA GLN A 7 -12.43 3.44 1.55
C GLN A 7 -12.85 2.40 0.51
N TRP A 8 -12.45 2.57 -0.77
CA TRP A 8 -12.64 1.56 -1.81
C TRP A 8 -11.99 0.22 -1.43
N THR A 9 -10.76 0.26 -0.91
CA THR A 9 -10.06 -0.95 -0.45
C THR A 9 -10.81 -1.64 0.70
N THR A 10 -11.35 -0.86 1.66
CA THR A 10 -12.16 -1.40 2.75
C THR A 10 -13.44 -2.06 2.25
N MET A 11 -14.12 -1.45 1.27
CA MET A 11 -15.32 -2.05 0.66
C MET A 11 -15.00 -3.37 -0.03
N ALA A 12 -13.89 -3.45 -0.76
CA ALA A 12 -13.43 -4.70 -1.37
C ALA A 12 -13.12 -5.74 -0.30
N ARG A 13 -12.28 -5.39 0.66
CA ARG A 13 -11.75 -6.30 1.69
C ARG A 13 -12.82 -6.80 2.68
N ARG A 14 -13.60 -5.88 3.26
CA ARG A 14 -14.53 -6.22 4.36
C ARG A 14 -15.93 -6.64 3.89
N TRP A 15 -16.33 -6.17 2.72
CA TRP A 15 -17.67 -6.41 2.20
C TRP A 15 -17.70 -7.34 0.98
N GLY A 16 -16.54 -7.93 0.62
CA GLY A 16 -16.46 -8.88 -0.50
C GLY A 16 -16.86 -8.24 -1.83
N ARG A 17 -16.43 -7.01 -2.11
CA ARG A 17 -16.84 -6.29 -3.33
C ARG A 17 -15.75 -6.32 -4.38
N VAL A 18 -16.16 -6.57 -5.61
CA VAL A 18 -15.35 -6.34 -6.81
C VAL A 18 -15.66 -4.94 -7.31
N LEU A 19 -14.67 -4.07 -7.33
CA LEU A 19 -14.84 -2.63 -7.56
C LEU A 19 -13.83 -2.12 -8.57
N GLY A 20 -14.23 -1.12 -9.35
CA GLY A 20 -13.34 -0.34 -10.21
C GLY A 20 -13.45 1.14 -9.88
N ALA A 21 -12.32 1.83 -9.82
CA ALA A 21 -12.28 3.27 -9.56
C ALA A 21 -11.36 3.98 -10.55
N THR A 22 -11.84 5.09 -11.08
CA THR A 22 -11.11 6.03 -11.93
C THR A 22 -10.81 7.32 -11.16
N ALA A 23 -10.12 8.26 -11.77
CA ALA A 23 -9.94 9.59 -11.21
C ALA A 23 -11.26 10.28 -10.82
N ALA A 24 -12.36 9.99 -11.53
CA ALA A 24 -13.67 10.59 -11.28
C ALA A 24 -14.31 10.07 -9.97
N ASP A 25 -13.91 8.88 -9.52
CA ASP A 25 -14.49 8.19 -8.36
C ASP A 25 -13.73 8.49 -7.07
N ILE A 26 -12.56 9.14 -7.17
CA ILE A 26 -11.67 9.41 -6.04
C ILE A 26 -11.78 10.89 -5.64
N ASN A 27 -11.99 11.15 -4.35
CA ASN A 27 -12.04 12.50 -3.79
C ASN A 27 -10.78 12.92 -3.01
N CYS A 28 -9.88 11.97 -2.72
CA CYS A 28 -8.63 12.25 -2.00
C CYS A 28 -7.58 12.85 -2.92
N ALA A 29 -7.23 14.13 -2.70
CA ALA A 29 -6.23 14.85 -3.51
C ALA A 29 -4.84 14.19 -3.45
N GLY A 30 -4.43 13.72 -2.27
CA GLY A 30 -3.16 13.00 -2.09
C GLY A 30 -3.12 11.70 -2.89
N CYS A 31 -4.20 10.93 -2.88
CA CYS A 31 -4.31 9.71 -3.67
C CYS A 31 -4.28 10.00 -5.18
N LEU A 32 -5.04 10.99 -5.65
CA LEU A 32 -5.04 11.40 -7.06
C LEU A 32 -3.65 11.80 -7.55
N ALA A 33 -2.90 12.52 -6.71
CA ALA A 33 -1.53 12.91 -7.01
C ALA A 33 -0.57 11.71 -6.97
N ALA A 34 -0.65 10.90 -5.91
CA ALA A 34 0.25 9.74 -5.71
C ALA A 34 0.16 8.72 -6.85
N LEU A 35 -1.05 8.48 -7.35
CA LEU A 35 -1.32 7.53 -8.44
C LEU A 35 -1.19 8.13 -9.85
N GLY A 36 -0.83 9.41 -9.97
CA GLY A 36 -0.73 10.05 -11.27
C GLY A 36 -2.06 10.24 -12.00
N PHE A 37 -3.20 10.12 -11.31
CA PHE A 37 -4.50 10.43 -11.87
C PHE A 37 -4.68 11.94 -12.13
N LYS A 38 -4.03 12.76 -11.34
CA LYS A 38 -4.04 14.21 -11.49
C LYS A 38 -2.60 14.73 -11.43
N LYS A 39 -2.20 15.45 -12.47
CA LYS A 39 -0.95 16.20 -12.44
C LYS A 39 -1.05 17.26 -11.34
N LEU A 40 -0.11 17.29 -10.43
CA LEU A 40 0.04 18.40 -9.50
C LEU A 40 0.30 19.67 -10.31
N LYS A 41 -0.43 20.73 -10.05
CA LYS A 41 -0.20 22.03 -10.67
C LYS A 41 1.16 22.59 -10.23
N ASP A 42 1.44 22.45 -8.95
CA ASP A 42 2.69 22.76 -8.32
C ASP A 42 3.10 21.59 -7.40
N PRO A 43 4.30 21.00 -7.55
CA PRO A 43 4.80 20.01 -6.59
C PRO A 43 4.81 20.53 -5.14
N GLY A 44 4.92 21.83 -4.93
CA GLY A 44 4.81 22.49 -3.63
C GLY A 44 3.42 22.39 -2.98
N ASP A 45 2.37 22.13 -3.76
CA ASP A 45 1.01 22.04 -3.20
C ASP A 45 0.87 20.86 -2.24
N LEU A 46 1.44 19.69 -2.57
CA LEU A 46 1.42 18.53 -1.69
C LEU A 46 2.29 18.77 -0.45
N SER A 47 3.45 19.38 -0.61
CA SER A 47 4.35 19.71 0.49
C SER A 47 3.70 20.68 1.46
N ARG A 48 3.05 21.73 0.95
CA ARG A 48 2.31 22.71 1.75
C ARG A 48 1.16 22.03 2.51
N TYR A 49 0.37 21.20 1.83
CA TYR A 49 -0.69 20.42 2.46
C TYR A 49 -0.17 19.55 3.61
N LEU A 50 0.97 18.87 3.44
CA LEU A 50 1.56 18.03 4.48
C LEU A 50 2.08 18.86 5.66
N THR A 51 2.62 20.05 5.41
CA THR A 51 3.04 20.99 6.45
C THR A 51 1.83 21.54 7.21
N ASP A 52 0.80 21.99 6.51
CA ASP A 52 -0.43 22.51 7.13
C ASP A 52 -1.15 21.45 7.98
N MET A 53 -1.02 20.18 7.60
CA MET A 53 -1.54 19.04 8.37
C MET A 53 -0.66 18.64 9.56
N GLY A 54 0.50 19.30 9.77
CA GLY A 54 1.41 19.06 10.88
C GLY A 54 2.28 17.80 10.75
N TYR A 55 2.45 17.26 9.54
CA TYR A 55 3.34 16.12 9.31
C TYR A 55 4.80 16.52 9.17
N PHE A 56 5.08 17.77 8.85
CA PHE A 56 6.40 18.36 8.75
C PHE A 56 6.39 19.75 9.39
N SER A 57 7.52 20.13 9.98
CA SER A 57 7.69 21.44 10.60
C SER A 57 7.71 22.59 9.60
N ASP A 58 8.16 22.29 8.36
CA ASP A 58 8.32 23.27 7.30
C ASP A 58 8.14 22.64 5.91
N ALA A 59 7.99 23.53 4.92
CA ALA A 59 7.74 23.14 3.54
C ALA A 59 9.00 22.56 2.85
N GLU A 60 10.20 22.80 3.36
CA GLU A 60 11.44 22.27 2.78
C GLU A 60 11.60 20.80 3.08
N GLY A 61 11.44 20.41 4.34
CA GLY A 61 11.40 19.01 4.77
C GLY A 61 10.30 18.22 4.07
N ALA A 62 9.10 18.84 3.95
CA ALA A 62 7.99 18.25 3.22
C ALA A 62 8.31 18.05 1.72
N ARG A 63 9.00 18.99 1.05
CA ARG A 63 9.42 18.84 -0.36
C ARG A 63 10.39 17.69 -0.54
N GLY A 64 11.38 17.58 0.34
CA GLY A 64 12.32 16.46 0.34
C GLY A 64 11.60 15.12 0.43
N ALA A 65 10.69 14.98 1.40
CA ALA A 65 9.90 13.77 1.56
C ALA A 65 9.02 13.47 0.34
N VAL A 66 8.34 14.46 -0.23
CA VAL A 66 7.51 14.29 -1.45
C VAL A 66 8.35 13.83 -2.63
N ALA A 67 9.54 14.37 -2.81
CA ALA A 67 10.46 13.93 -3.87
C ALA A 67 10.87 12.47 -3.71
N GLU A 68 11.07 12.02 -2.47
CA GLU A 68 11.43 10.64 -2.17
C GLU A 68 10.27 9.64 -2.26
N MET A 69 9.03 10.10 -2.20
CA MET A 69 7.85 9.22 -2.32
C MET A 69 7.82 8.43 -3.62
N GLY A 70 8.38 8.97 -4.70
CA GLY A 70 8.36 8.33 -6.01
C GLY A 70 6.93 8.19 -6.53
N LEU A 71 6.23 9.32 -6.66
CA LEU A 71 4.86 9.38 -7.16
C LEU A 71 4.77 8.75 -8.57
N ILE A 72 3.64 8.14 -8.88
CA ILE A 72 3.41 7.58 -10.20
C ILE A 72 3.25 8.72 -11.22
N ALA A 73 3.95 8.61 -12.33
CA ALA A 73 3.87 9.63 -13.37
C ALA A 73 2.44 9.74 -13.94
N PRO A 74 1.96 10.95 -14.25
CA PRO A 74 0.63 11.16 -14.80
C PRO A 74 0.37 10.32 -16.05
N GLY A 75 -0.84 9.74 -16.12
CA GLY A 75 -1.30 8.96 -17.26
C GLY A 75 -0.80 7.49 -17.29
N LYS A 76 -0.07 7.05 -16.28
CA LYS A 76 0.34 5.63 -16.18
C LYS A 76 -0.76 4.72 -15.66
N ILE A 77 -1.70 5.25 -14.89
CA ILE A 77 -2.86 4.52 -14.36
C ILE A 77 -4.12 5.20 -14.87
N ALA A 78 -4.98 4.46 -15.56
CA ALA A 78 -6.30 4.94 -16.00
C ALA A 78 -7.38 4.62 -14.96
N ALA A 79 -7.29 3.45 -14.34
CA ALA A 79 -8.21 2.96 -13.32
C ALA A 79 -7.49 1.98 -12.39
N VAL A 80 -8.06 1.74 -11.22
CA VAL A 80 -7.67 0.65 -10.32
C VAL A 80 -8.85 -0.29 -10.14
N ALA A 81 -8.60 -1.60 -10.20
CA ALA A 81 -9.56 -2.62 -9.82
C ALA A 81 -9.18 -3.16 -8.44
N LEU A 82 -10.16 -3.32 -7.57
CA LEU A 82 -10.00 -3.75 -6.18
C LEU A 82 -10.97 -4.91 -5.91
N PHE A 83 -10.46 -6.02 -5.44
CA PHE A 83 -11.28 -7.20 -5.15
C PHE A 83 -10.58 -8.10 -4.13
N PRO A 84 -11.36 -8.87 -3.35
CA PRO A 84 -10.81 -9.98 -2.58
C PRO A 84 -10.17 -11.00 -3.53
N LEU A 85 -9.11 -11.65 -3.10
CA LEU A 85 -8.34 -12.55 -3.96
C LEU A 85 -9.17 -13.76 -4.44
N ASP A 86 -10.05 -14.27 -3.59
CA ASP A 86 -10.98 -15.35 -3.89
C ASP A 86 -12.12 -14.97 -4.86
N LEU A 87 -12.34 -13.68 -5.06
CA LEU A 87 -13.33 -13.14 -6.00
C LEU A 87 -12.69 -12.46 -7.22
N ALA A 88 -11.40 -12.69 -7.46
CA ALA A 88 -10.64 -12.05 -8.51
C ALA A 88 -11.22 -12.36 -9.90
N PRO A 89 -11.73 -11.36 -10.65
CA PRO A 89 -12.24 -11.58 -12.00
C PRO A 89 -11.12 -11.69 -13.04
N VAL A 90 -9.93 -11.24 -12.69
CA VAL A 90 -8.71 -11.27 -13.51
C VAL A 90 -7.51 -11.49 -12.61
N ALA A 91 -6.38 -11.90 -13.17
CA ALA A 91 -5.13 -11.96 -12.42
C ALA A 91 -4.77 -10.57 -11.86
N PRO A 92 -4.48 -10.42 -10.56
CA PRO A 92 -4.07 -9.15 -10.01
C PRO A 92 -2.65 -8.77 -10.43
N ASP A 93 -2.37 -7.47 -10.51
CA ASP A 93 -0.99 -6.97 -10.66
C ASP A 93 -0.25 -6.98 -9.32
N VAL A 94 -0.98 -6.69 -8.25
CA VAL A 94 -0.45 -6.54 -6.89
C VAL A 94 -1.37 -7.23 -5.88
N ILE A 95 -0.77 -7.92 -4.94
CA ILE A 95 -1.47 -8.47 -3.78
C ILE A 95 -1.20 -7.59 -2.57
N VAL A 96 -2.26 -7.28 -1.82
CA VAL A 96 -2.22 -6.50 -0.58
C VAL A 96 -2.72 -7.38 0.56
N VAL A 97 -1.87 -7.64 1.53
CA VAL A 97 -2.20 -8.45 2.71
C VAL A 97 -2.23 -7.54 3.94
N TYR A 98 -3.34 -7.52 4.64
CA TYR A 98 -3.48 -6.84 5.93
C TYR A 98 -3.26 -7.83 7.06
N GLY A 99 -2.61 -7.39 8.12
CA GLY A 99 -2.39 -8.21 9.30
C GLY A 99 -1.61 -7.47 10.40
N THR A 100 -1.38 -8.16 11.48
CA THR A 100 -0.61 -7.66 12.62
C THR A 100 0.89 -7.56 12.29
N PRO A 101 1.69 -6.78 13.04
CA PRO A 101 3.13 -6.71 12.84
C PRO A 101 3.81 -8.09 12.85
N ALA A 102 3.35 -9.00 13.69
CA ALA A 102 3.92 -10.35 13.75
C ALA A 102 3.60 -11.19 12.50
N GLN A 103 2.40 -11.05 11.93
CA GLN A 103 2.06 -11.66 10.64
C GLN A 103 2.87 -11.05 9.50
N MET A 104 3.10 -9.73 9.54
CA MET A 104 3.96 -9.05 8.56
C MET A 104 5.41 -9.54 8.62
N ALA A 105 5.96 -9.73 9.82
CA ALA A 105 7.29 -10.30 9.99
C ALA A 105 7.39 -11.70 9.36
N ARG A 106 6.33 -12.51 9.52
CA ARG A 106 6.26 -13.85 8.93
C ARG A 106 6.20 -13.80 7.40
N LEU A 107 5.37 -12.91 6.83
CA LEU A 107 5.30 -12.69 5.39
C LEU A 107 6.63 -12.20 4.83
N ALA A 108 7.29 -11.27 5.53
CA ALA A 108 8.61 -10.77 5.13
C ALA A 108 9.64 -11.89 5.09
N ALA A 109 9.67 -12.77 6.09
CA ALA A 109 10.58 -13.92 6.13
C ALA A 109 10.36 -14.86 4.94
N GLY A 110 9.11 -15.17 4.60
CA GLY A 110 8.77 -15.96 3.42
C GLY A 110 9.18 -15.29 2.11
N TYR A 111 8.94 -13.99 2.00
CA TYR A 111 9.24 -13.23 0.79
C TYR A 111 10.73 -13.17 0.46
N VAL A 112 11.58 -12.97 1.49
CA VAL A 112 13.04 -12.86 1.29
C VAL A 112 13.74 -14.21 1.18
N TYR A 113 13.06 -15.31 1.44
CA TYR A 113 13.65 -16.65 1.56
C TYR A 113 14.45 -17.05 0.33
N HIS A 114 13.92 -16.86 -0.86
CA HIS A 114 14.55 -17.24 -2.11
C HIS A 114 15.50 -16.19 -2.69
N GLY A 115 15.26 -14.93 -2.46
CA GLY A 115 15.99 -13.84 -3.11
C GLY A 115 17.04 -13.16 -2.24
N GLY A 116 16.92 -13.26 -0.92
CA GLY A 116 17.79 -12.56 0.03
C GLY A 116 17.69 -11.02 -0.02
N GLU A 117 16.87 -10.45 -0.90
CA GLU A 117 16.68 -9.01 -1.02
C GLU A 117 15.82 -8.52 0.15
N LEU A 118 16.38 -7.62 0.96
CA LEU A 118 15.67 -7.05 2.09
C LEU A 118 14.54 -6.12 1.63
N ILE A 119 13.45 -6.15 2.39
CA ILE A 119 12.30 -5.27 2.14
C ILE A 119 12.63 -3.89 2.66
N ALA A 120 12.71 -2.91 1.76
CA ALA A 120 12.88 -1.51 2.09
C ALA A 120 11.57 -0.74 1.83
N SER A 121 11.08 -0.05 2.85
CA SER A 121 9.86 0.77 2.74
C SER A 121 10.13 2.19 3.20
N LYS A 122 9.64 3.14 2.42
CA LYS A 122 9.57 4.53 2.82
C LYS A 122 8.19 4.79 3.38
N THR A 123 8.13 5.31 4.59
CA THR A 123 6.87 5.61 5.26
C THR A 123 6.93 6.96 5.94
N THR A 124 5.78 7.59 6.10
CA THR A 124 5.59 8.82 6.87
C THR A 124 4.36 8.64 7.76
N GLY A 125 4.19 9.44 8.78
CA GLY A 125 2.98 9.42 9.60
C GLY A 125 1.69 9.71 8.82
N PHE A 126 1.81 10.32 7.64
CA PHE A 126 0.71 10.52 6.70
C PHE A 126 0.16 9.20 6.13
N GLY A 127 0.99 8.17 6.07
CA GLY A 127 0.73 6.93 5.33
C GLY A 127 1.08 7.15 3.85
N LEU A 128 1.10 6.18 3.06
CA LEU A 128 1.24 6.21 1.60
C LEU A 128 0.60 4.95 1.03
N SER A 129 -0.44 4.50 1.70
CA SER A 129 -1.07 3.22 1.45
C SER A 129 -1.52 3.07 0.00
N CYS A 130 -2.14 4.11 -0.57
CA CYS A 130 -2.55 4.08 -1.97
C CYS A 130 -1.35 3.97 -2.94
N LEU A 131 -0.25 4.65 -2.66
CA LEU A 131 0.97 4.54 -3.46
C LEU A 131 1.62 3.16 -3.25
N SER A 132 1.74 2.72 -2.01
CA SER A 132 2.33 1.43 -1.67
C SER A 132 1.51 0.26 -2.25
N ALA A 133 0.18 0.40 -2.35
CA ALA A 133 -0.68 -0.62 -2.94
C ALA A 133 -0.44 -0.80 -4.45
N VAL A 134 0.01 0.20 -5.18
CA VAL A 134 0.19 0.11 -6.64
C VAL A 134 1.66 0.11 -7.08
N LYS A 135 2.55 0.64 -6.25
CA LYS A 135 3.97 0.77 -6.57
C LYS A 135 4.66 -0.57 -6.90
N PRO A 136 4.35 -1.70 -6.27
CA PRO A 136 4.94 -2.98 -6.63
C PRO A 136 4.79 -3.35 -8.11
N HIS A 137 3.67 -2.98 -8.75
CA HIS A 137 3.48 -3.18 -10.20
C HIS A 137 4.56 -2.46 -11.05
N PHE A 138 4.98 -1.27 -10.63
CA PHE A 138 5.96 -0.46 -11.38
C PHE A 138 7.41 -0.75 -11.02
N THR A 139 7.67 -1.25 -9.82
CA THR A 139 9.04 -1.43 -9.31
C THR A 139 9.49 -2.88 -9.22
N GLY A 140 8.54 -3.84 -9.30
CA GLY A 140 8.82 -5.23 -9.00
C GLY A 140 9.17 -5.50 -7.52
N LYS A 141 9.08 -4.49 -6.63
CA LYS A 141 9.52 -4.57 -5.25
C LYS A 141 8.35 -4.51 -4.27
N PRO A 142 8.42 -5.26 -3.16
CA PRO A 142 7.41 -5.21 -2.13
C PRO A 142 7.47 -3.91 -1.33
N ALA A 143 6.40 -3.64 -0.59
CA ALA A 143 6.40 -2.62 0.44
C ALA A 143 5.68 -3.12 1.70
N LEU A 144 6.24 -2.81 2.86
CA LEU A 144 5.65 -3.08 4.17
C LEU A 144 5.39 -1.75 4.85
N VAL A 145 4.13 -1.43 5.08
CA VAL A 145 3.73 -0.11 5.55
C VAL A 145 2.68 -0.18 6.65
N HIS A 146 2.69 0.85 7.49
CA HIS A 146 1.59 1.08 8.41
C HIS A 146 0.48 1.89 7.72
N PRO A 147 -0.80 1.63 8.00
CA PRO A 147 -1.89 2.48 7.57
C PRO A 147 -1.74 3.89 8.13
N GLY A 148 -1.99 4.88 7.32
CA GLY A 148 -1.96 6.28 7.73
C GLY A 148 -3.26 6.73 8.39
N ARG A 149 -3.29 8.02 8.74
CA ARG A 149 -4.48 8.63 9.36
C ARG A 149 -5.75 8.44 8.53
N GLY A 150 -5.64 8.56 7.21
CA GLY A 150 -6.79 8.44 6.31
C GLY A 150 -7.42 7.04 6.35
N GLU A 151 -6.61 6.00 6.37
CA GLU A 151 -7.09 4.63 6.46
C GLU A 151 -7.74 4.34 7.80
N ARG A 152 -7.14 4.81 8.89
CA ARG A 152 -7.68 4.60 10.24
C ARG A 152 -8.99 5.34 10.44
N MET A 153 -9.04 6.61 10.05
CA MET A 153 -10.23 7.46 10.26
C MET A 153 -11.37 7.17 9.27
N LEU A 154 -11.05 6.90 8.00
CA LEU A 154 -12.04 6.85 6.92
C LEU A 154 -12.32 5.42 6.45
N ALA A 155 -11.37 4.52 6.58
CA ALA A 155 -11.47 3.15 6.10
C ALA A 155 -11.57 2.12 7.23
N GLY A 156 -11.56 2.55 8.49
CA GLY A 156 -11.71 1.68 9.66
C GLY A 156 -10.63 0.60 9.74
N THR A 157 -9.42 0.93 9.32
CA THR A 157 -8.26 0.06 9.52
C THR A 157 -7.91 0.03 11.00
N ASP A 158 -7.71 -1.16 11.55
CA ASP A 158 -7.42 -1.36 12.97
C ASP A 158 -6.06 -0.75 13.34
N GLU A 159 -5.92 -0.33 14.61
CA GLU A 159 -4.67 0.24 15.12
C GLU A 159 -3.50 -0.76 15.06
N CYS A 160 -3.79 -2.04 15.22
CA CYS A 160 -2.81 -3.12 15.13
C CYS A 160 -2.54 -3.59 13.70
N GLU A 161 -3.27 -3.10 12.70
CA GLU A 161 -3.05 -3.52 11.32
C GLU A 161 -1.87 -2.80 10.67
N MET A 162 -1.09 -3.59 9.96
CA MET A 162 -0.14 -3.18 8.93
C MET A 162 -0.57 -3.80 7.61
N PHE A 163 0.05 -3.41 6.50
CA PHE A 163 -0.13 -4.13 5.26
C PHE A 163 1.19 -4.35 4.52
N PHE A 164 1.22 -5.48 3.84
CA PHE A 164 2.30 -5.90 2.99
C PHE A 164 1.78 -5.98 1.56
N THR A 165 2.48 -5.32 0.64
CA THR A 165 2.13 -5.30 -0.77
C THR A 165 3.27 -5.85 -1.60
N PHE A 166 2.96 -6.64 -2.62
CA PHE A 166 3.98 -7.24 -3.47
C PHE A 166 3.41 -7.56 -4.85
N PRO A 167 4.27 -7.68 -5.88
CA PRO A 167 3.84 -8.11 -7.21
C PRO A 167 3.20 -9.50 -7.16
N ALA A 168 2.07 -9.68 -7.83
CA ALA A 168 1.30 -10.91 -7.72
C ALA A 168 2.04 -12.15 -8.27
N ASP A 169 2.94 -11.98 -9.22
CA ASP A 169 3.81 -13.03 -9.75
C ASP A 169 4.81 -13.60 -8.71
N ARG A 170 4.94 -12.94 -7.55
CA ARG A 170 5.76 -13.40 -6.43
C ARG A 170 4.99 -14.26 -5.41
N ALA A 171 3.70 -14.49 -5.64
CA ALA A 171 2.85 -15.18 -4.67
C ALA A 171 3.29 -16.62 -4.40
N GLU A 172 3.57 -17.39 -5.44
CA GLU A 172 4.02 -18.78 -5.31
C GLU A 172 5.37 -18.87 -4.57
N SER A 173 6.33 -18.00 -4.95
CA SER A 173 7.63 -17.93 -4.28
C SER A 173 7.51 -17.54 -2.80
N LEU A 174 6.58 -16.63 -2.47
CA LEU A 174 6.28 -16.25 -1.09
C LEU A 174 5.71 -17.44 -0.32
N LEU A 175 4.75 -18.16 -0.88
CA LEU A 175 4.11 -19.32 -0.22
C LEU A 175 5.13 -20.42 0.06
N ASP A 176 5.95 -20.81 -0.93
CA ASP A 176 7.01 -21.77 -0.73
C ASP A 176 8.01 -21.30 0.35
N GLY A 177 8.39 -20.03 0.33
CA GLY A 177 9.25 -19.44 1.37
C GLY A 177 8.63 -19.49 2.77
N LEU A 178 7.32 -19.30 2.89
CA LEU A 178 6.60 -19.46 4.15
C LEU A 178 6.65 -20.92 4.66
N GLU A 179 6.43 -21.88 3.78
CA GLU A 179 6.50 -23.30 4.12
C GLU A 179 7.91 -23.68 4.55
N LYS A 180 8.92 -23.34 3.75
CA LYS A 180 10.34 -23.66 4.04
C LYS A 180 10.86 -23.03 5.32
N THR A 181 10.50 -21.78 5.59
CA THR A 181 10.89 -21.14 6.85
C THR A 181 10.17 -21.77 8.05
N GLN A 182 8.92 -22.21 7.88
CA GLN A 182 8.18 -22.93 8.91
C GLN A 182 8.78 -24.30 9.22
N GLU A 183 9.17 -25.07 8.21
CA GLU A 183 9.87 -26.34 8.37
C GLU A 183 11.17 -26.18 9.19
N LYS A 184 11.86 -25.05 9.01
CA LYS A 184 13.09 -24.70 9.76
C LYS A 184 12.84 -24.08 11.14
N GLY A 185 11.60 -24.03 11.60
CA GLY A 185 11.24 -23.56 12.93
C GLY A 185 10.91 -22.07 13.03
N THR A 186 10.97 -21.31 11.94
CA THR A 186 10.48 -19.91 11.92
C THR A 186 8.95 -19.94 11.90
N ARG A 187 8.35 -20.05 13.07
CA ARG A 187 6.90 -20.10 13.25
C ARG A 187 6.39 -18.74 13.71
N TYR A 188 5.15 -18.45 13.38
CA TYR A 188 4.42 -17.39 14.06
C TYR A 188 4.44 -17.72 15.57
N PRO A 189 4.70 -16.76 16.46
CA PRO A 189 4.58 -17.01 17.88
C PRO A 189 3.11 -17.30 18.16
N VAL A 190 2.76 -18.57 18.04
CA VAL A 190 1.47 -19.05 18.46
C VAL A 190 1.62 -19.45 19.90
N GLN A 191 0.96 -18.68 20.70
CA GLN A 191 0.37 -19.12 21.96
C GLN A 191 1.02 -20.34 22.61
N SER A 192 1.64 -20.10 23.65
CA SER A 192 1.72 -21.03 24.76
C SER A 192 0.31 -21.43 25.21
#